data_439b93a66aab7ef0b986848a63347ad3
#
_entry.id   439b93a66aab7ef0b986848a63347ad3
#
_cell.length_a   1.000
_cell.length_b   1.000
_cell.length_c   1.000
_cell.angle_alpha   90.00
_cell.angle_beta   90.00
_cell.angle_gamma   90.00
#
_symmetry.space_group_name_H-M   'P 1'
#
loop_
_entity.id
_entity.type
_entity.pdbx_description
1 polymer ?
#
loop_
_entity_poly.entity_id
_entity_poly.type
_entity_poly.pdbx_seq_one_letter_code
_entity_poly.pdbx_strand_id
1 'polypeptide(L)'
;MQAALPSALKLSSESKIMLSEDFEVDSMTLSDNEFLIVEALQIQPQLTITEVSKIIGYKKVMPLIKTMIEKKIVVMQEELQQKYKAKYERYVRLSNTYRDEDKMHELMDKLSKRAYKQLELLMAFLVLGGSADNDVLVADLLKKADATSNALSALTDKGVFETYQKRVSRLKEYKALTDVSSIVLTEKQQEAYDAIHQGFNEEKPVLLHGVTASGKTEIYIKLIQEALDEGRQVLYLLPEIALTEQIINRLKKYFGDRVGVYHSRYDNNERVEIWQQVMNFRSQRVETQRLGDSKYQIIIGSRSAVFLPFSDLGLIIVDEEHDSSFKQIDPAPRYSARDLAAL
;
A
#
# COMPACT_ATOMS: atom_id res chain seq x y z
N MET A 1 9.07 18.57 -0.41
CA MET A 1 8.66 17.45 0.47
C MET A 1 7.19 17.03 0.29
N GLN A 2 6.20 17.93 0.35
CA GLN A 2 4.77 17.54 0.21
C GLN A 2 4.39 16.87 -1.11
N ALA A 3 5.08 17.17 -2.23
CA ALA A 3 4.83 16.53 -3.52
C ALA A 3 5.30 15.08 -3.59
N ALA A 4 6.29 14.71 -2.79
CA ALA A 4 6.89 13.37 -2.75
C ALA A 4 6.09 12.37 -1.91
N LEU A 5 5.23 12.83 -0.99
CA LEU A 5 4.46 11.96 -0.13
C LEU A 5 3.12 11.56 -0.76
N PRO A 6 2.75 10.26 -0.74
CA PRO A 6 1.39 9.82 -1.02
C PRO A 6 0.38 10.58 -0.15
N SER A 7 -0.78 10.91 -0.71
CA SER A 7 -1.80 11.71 -0.02
C SER A 7 -2.25 11.12 1.33
N ALA A 8 -2.23 9.80 1.46
CA ALA A 8 -2.59 9.12 2.71
C ALA A 8 -1.50 9.19 3.79
N LEU A 9 -0.25 9.53 3.44
CA LEU A 9 0.82 9.82 4.42
C LEU A 9 0.90 11.32 4.77
N LYS A 10 0.20 12.17 4.00
CA LYS A 10 0.13 13.58 4.36
C LYS A 10 -0.73 13.71 5.61
N LEU A 11 -0.16 14.29 6.65
CA LEU A 11 -0.93 14.69 7.82
C LEU A 11 -2.03 15.63 7.34
N SER A 12 -3.27 15.29 7.60
CA SER A 12 -4.37 16.23 7.43
C SER A 12 -4.71 16.77 8.80
N SER A 13 -4.68 18.09 8.95
CA SER A 13 -5.32 18.72 10.09
C SER A 13 -6.83 18.64 9.87
N GLU A 14 -7.54 18.05 10.79
CA GLU A 14 -8.98 18.19 10.89
C GLU A 14 -9.27 19.20 11.98
N SER A 15 -9.84 20.33 11.57
CA SER A 15 -10.24 21.34 12.54
C SER A 15 -11.51 20.89 13.24
N LYS A 16 -11.47 20.74 14.54
CA LYS A 16 -12.61 20.47 15.40
C LYS A 16 -12.91 21.69 16.24
N ILE A 17 -14.19 21.89 16.55
CA ILE A 17 -14.64 22.90 17.49
C ILE A 17 -15.14 22.23 18.76
N MET A 18 -14.94 22.90 19.89
CA MET A 18 -15.37 22.51 21.22
C MET A 18 -15.95 23.73 21.91
N LEU A 19 -16.82 23.55 22.90
CA LEU A 19 -17.25 24.66 23.74
C LEU A 19 -16.05 25.26 24.49
N SER A 20 -16.01 26.56 24.61
CA SER A 20 -15.02 27.25 25.44
C SER A 20 -15.28 26.93 26.92
N GLU A 21 -14.22 26.72 27.70
CA GLU A 21 -14.33 26.52 29.15
C GLU A 21 -14.98 27.73 29.88
N ASP A 22 -14.83 28.91 29.31
CA ASP A 22 -15.39 30.16 29.84
C ASP A 22 -16.81 30.47 29.38
N PHE A 23 -17.45 29.55 28.60
CA PHE A 23 -18.77 29.79 28.04
C PHE A 23 -19.89 29.39 28.99
N GLU A 24 -20.65 30.39 29.46
CA GLU A 24 -21.88 30.21 30.23
C GLU A 24 -23.11 30.47 29.37
N VAL A 25 -24.02 29.47 29.28
CA VAL A 25 -25.19 29.49 28.40
C VAL A 25 -26.16 30.65 28.67
N ASP A 26 -26.24 31.13 29.90
CA ASP A 26 -27.21 32.14 30.35
C ASP A 26 -26.82 33.59 30.02
N SER A 27 -25.65 33.85 29.51
CA SER A 27 -25.11 35.22 29.35
C SER A 27 -25.17 35.81 27.95
N MET A 28 -25.60 35.06 26.91
CA MET A 28 -25.58 35.55 25.54
C MET A 28 -26.83 35.25 24.75
N THR A 29 -27.33 36.21 23.99
CA THR A 29 -28.29 36.00 22.89
C THR A 29 -27.58 35.29 21.74
N LEU A 30 -27.81 33.97 21.60
CA LEU A 30 -27.34 33.18 20.50
C LEU A 30 -28.29 33.35 19.30
N SER A 31 -27.77 33.43 18.09
CA SER A 31 -28.57 33.23 16.87
C SER A 31 -29.00 31.78 16.75
N ASP A 32 -30.02 31.49 15.96
CA ASP A 32 -30.55 30.12 15.73
C ASP A 32 -29.44 29.12 15.35
N ASN A 33 -28.54 29.55 14.47
CA ASN A 33 -27.43 28.68 14.03
C ASN A 33 -26.37 28.45 15.13
N GLU A 34 -26.08 29.47 15.93
CA GLU A 34 -25.16 29.37 17.08
C GLU A 34 -25.75 28.42 18.13
N PHE A 35 -27.06 28.54 18.37
CA PHE A 35 -27.78 27.68 19.31
C PHE A 35 -27.72 26.21 18.91
N LEU A 36 -27.98 25.90 17.63
CA LEU A 36 -27.91 24.53 17.12
C LEU A 36 -26.52 23.91 17.27
N ILE A 37 -25.46 24.71 17.07
CA ILE A 37 -24.08 24.24 17.28
C ILE A 37 -23.79 23.99 18.76
N VAL A 38 -24.21 24.89 19.64
CA VAL A 38 -24.02 24.75 21.09
C VAL A 38 -24.75 23.53 21.61
N GLU A 39 -26.01 23.31 21.19
CA GLU A 39 -26.79 22.13 21.56
C GLU A 39 -26.10 20.83 21.11
N ALA A 40 -25.60 20.82 19.86
CA ALA A 40 -24.88 19.67 19.35
C ALA A 40 -23.55 19.41 20.10
N LEU A 41 -22.83 20.47 20.52
CA LEU A 41 -21.60 20.37 21.31
C LEU A 41 -21.85 19.91 22.77
N GLN A 42 -23.05 20.15 23.29
CA GLN A 42 -23.43 19.60 24.60
C GLN A 42 -23.65 18.08 24.55
N ILE A 43 -24.12 17.56 23.41
CA ILE A 43 -24.31 16.11 23.19
C ILE A 43 -22.99 15.44 22.82
N GLN A 44 -22.25 16.05 21.90
CA GLN A 44 -20.97 15.56 21.39
C GLN A 44 -19.88 16.61 21.66
N PRO A 45 -18.93 16.39 22.58
CA PRO A 45 -17.98 17.39 23.04
C PRO A 45 -17.11 18.04 21.95
N GLN A 46 -17.02 17.42 20.80
CA GLN A 46 -16.22 17.89 19.67
C GLN A 46 -17.00 17.71 18.37
N LEU A 47 -17.00 18.73 17.51
CA LEU A 47 -17.57 18.64 16.17
C LEU A 47 -16.53 19.04 15.11
N THR A 48 -16.48 18.28 14.03
CA THR A 48 -15.70 18.63 12.83
C THR A 48 -16.41 19.74 12.04
N ILE A 49 -15.67 20.51 11.25
CA ILE A 49 -16.24 21.53 10.35
C ILE A 49 -17.29 20.91 9.41
N THR A 50 -17.09 19.66 9.00
CA THR A 50 -18.03 18.93 8.13
C THR A 50 -19.35 18.60 8.85
N GLU A 51 -19.30 18.22 10.12
CA GLU A 51 -20.48 17.97 10.95
C GLU A 51 -21.26 19.25 11.20
N VAL A 52 -20.56 20.34 11.55
CA VAL A 52 -21.19 21.68 11.67
C VAL A 52 -21.91 22.07 10.38
N SER A 53 -21.29 21.84 9.21
CA SER A 53 -21.92 22.10 7.92
C SER A 53 -23.20 21.29 7.71
N LYS A 54 -23.24 20.04 8.18
CA LYS A 54 -24.45 19.18 8.10
C LYS A 54 -25.55 19.65 9.04
N ILE A 55 -25.20 20.07 10.25
CA ILE A 55 -26.14 20.54 11.27
C ILE A 55 -26.86 21.79 10.78
N ILE A 56 -26.10 22.75 10.20
CA ILE A 56 -26.65 24.05 9.79
C ILE A 56 -27.24 23.99 8.37
N GLY A 57 -26.88 22.98 7.54
CA GLY A 57 -27.31 22.84 6.16
C GLY A 57 -26.56 23.73 5.16
N TYR A 58 -25.51 24.45 5.56
CA TYR A 58 -24.70 25.32 4.68
C TYR A 58 -23.28 24.79 4.46
N LYS A 59 -22.77 24.96 3.23
CA LYS A 59 -21.38 24.58 2.90
C LYS A 59 -20.31 25.54 3.46
N LYS A 60 -20.66 26.82 3.68
CA LYS A 60 -19.71 27.86 4.14
C LYS A 60 -19.97 28.22 5.59
N VAL A 61 -19.44 27.42 6.52
CA VAL A 61 -19.66 27.61 7.98
C VAL A 61 -18.54 28.39 8.66
N MET A 62 -17.37 28.58 8.01
CA MET A 62 -16.21 29.26 8.61
C MET A 62 -16.47 30.68 9.12
N PRO A 63 -17.28 31.55 8.43
CA PRO A 63 -17.58 32.87 8.99
C PRO A 63 -18.34 32.80 10.31
N LEU A 64 -19.31 31.86 10.42
CA LEU A 64 -20.07 31.65 11.65
C LEU A 64 -19.16 31.15 12.78
N ILE A 65 -18.32 30.15 12.50
CA ILE A 65 -17.35 29.63 13.48
C ILE A 65 -16.40 30.72 13.95
N LYS A 66 -15.90 31.59 13.07
CA LYS A 66 -15.06 32.73 13.47
C LYS A 66 -15.78 33.67 14.43
N THR A 67 -17.03 34.02 14.13
CA THR A 67 -17.86 34.84 15.02
C THR A 67 -18.06 34.17 16.39
N MET A 68 -18.29 32.86 16.42
CA MET A 68 -18.42 32.11 17.68
C MET A 68 -17.11 32.05 18.47
N ILE A 69 -15.95 32.00 17.79
CA ILE A 69 -14.64 32.10 18.43
C ILE A 69 -14.43 33.50 19.00
N GLU A 70 -14.74 34.54 18.24
CA GLU A 70 -14.65 35.95 18.68
C GLU A 70 -15.54 36.24 19.91
N LYS A 71 -16.72 35.61 19.93
CA LYS A 71 -17.64 35.65 21.09
C LYS A 71 -17.22 34.74 22.26
N LYS A 72 -16.11 33.99 22.14
CA LYS A 72 -15.64 32.99 23.12
C LYS A 72 -16.64 31.87 23.42
N ILE A 73 -17.54 31.56 22.48
CA ILE A 73 -18.49 30.46 22.59
C ILE A 73 -17.79 29.13 22.34
N VAL A 74 -16.94 29.08 21.30
CA VAL A 74 -16.20 27.87 20.91
C VAL A 74 -14.71 28.16 20.76
N VAL A 75 -13.92 27.11 20.94
CA VAL A 75 -12.48 27.08 20.61
C VAL A 75 -12.26 26.10 19.47
N MET A 76 -11.27 26.39 18.61
CA MET A 76 -10.88 25.50 17.53
C MET A 76 -9.62 24.76 17.89
N GLN A 77 -9.64 23.45 17.77
CA GLN A 77 -8.49 22.57 17.93
C GLN A 77 -8.17 21.89 16.59
N GLU A 78 -6.89 21.85 16.23
CA GLU A 78 -6.42 21.09 15.07
C GLU A 78 -5.91 19.73 15.54
N GLU A 79 -6.52 18.66 15.06
CA GLU A 79 -6.09 17.29 15.30
C GLU A 79 -5.41 16.73 14.06
N LEU A 80 -4.16 16.25 14.22
CA LEU A 80 -3.42 15.62 13.13
C LEU A 80 -3.88 14.17 12.98
N GLN A 81 -4.53 13.85 11.86
CA GLN A 81 -4.98 12.50 11.57
C GLN A 81 -4.09 11.83 10.51
N GLN A 82 -3.68 10.60 10.78
CA GLN A 82 -3.08 9.73 9.79
C GLN A 82 -4.19 9.01 8.99
N LYS A 83 -4.25 9.26 7.69
CA LYS A 83 -5.25 8.64 6.80
C LYS A 83 -4.91 7.20 6.44
N TYR A 84 -3.63 6.82 6.55
CA TYR A 84 -3.21 5.46 6.24
C TYR A 84 -3.70 4.47 7.29
N LYS A 85 -4.41 3.44 6.83
CA LYS A 85 -4.85 2.31 7.67
C LYS A 85 -4.23 1.03 7.11
N ALA A 86 -3.39 0.36 7.90
CA ALA A 86 -2.90 -0.97 7.56
C ALA A 86 -4.07 -1.95 7.41
N LYS A 87 -3.95 -2.89 6.47
CA LYS A 87 -4.93 -3.98 6.33
C LYS A 87 -4.54 -5.10 7.27
N TYR A 88 -5.51 -5.55 8.06
CA TYR A 88 -5.36 -6.72 8.91
C TYR A 88 -6.35 -7.79 8.46
N GLU A 89 -5.92 -9.03 8.45
CA GLU A 89 -6.75 -10.19 8.23
C GLU A 89 -6.62 -11.14 9.41
N ARG A 90 -7.71 -11.87 9.70
CA ARG A 90 -7.78 -12.78 10.83
C ARG A 90 -7.33 -14.16 10.38
N TYR A 91 -6.31 -14.69 11.04
CA TYR A 91 -5.75 -16.01 10.80
C TYR A 91 -6.06 -16.93 11.98
N VAL A 92 -6.03 -18.22 11.70
CA VAL A 92 -6.20 -19.28 12.66
C VAL A 92 -5.08 -20.30 12.48
N ARG A 93 -4.54 -20.77 13.58
CA ARG A 93 -3.61 -21.89 13.62
C ARG A 93 -4.03 -22.92 14.65
N LEU A 94 -3.51 -24.13 14.52
CA LEU A 94 -3.72 -25.18 15.49
C LEU A 94 -2.87 -24.92 16.75
N SER A 95 -3.44 -25.12 17.92
CA SER A 95 -2.70 -25.05 19.18
C SER A 95 -1.64 -26.16 19.23
N ASN A 96 -0.47 -25.84 19.81
CA ASN A 96 0.63 -26.80 19.98
C ASN A 96 0.24 -28.09 20.70
N THR A 97 -0.81 -28.04 21.52
CA THR A 97 -1.33 -29.21 22.24
C THR A 97 -1.81 -30.33 21.31
N TYR A 98 -2.31 -29.95 20.11
CA TYR A 98 -2.87 -30.87 19.13
C TYR A 98 -1.91 -31.17 17.96
N ARG A 99 -0.61 -30.96 18.14
CA ARG A 99 0.46 -31.50 17.26
C ARG A 99 0.58 -33.01 17.41
N ASP A 100 0.21 -33.51 18.58
CA ASP A 100 0.20 -34.92 18.94
C ASP A 100 -0.97 -35.61 18.23
N GLU A 101 -0.67 -36.67 17.47
CA GLU A 101 -1.65 -37.39 16.66
C GLU A 101 -2.71 -38.08 17.53
N ASP A 102 -2.32 -38.62 18.69
CA ASP A 102 -3.26 -39.31 19.59
C ASP A 102 -4.29 -38.32 20.15
N LYS A 103 -3.85 -37.13 20.57
CA LYS A 103 -4.74 -36.07 21.04
C LYS A 103 -5.64 -35.53 19.94
N MET A 104 -5.13 -35.48 18.72
CA MET A 104 -5.93 -35.09 17.56
C MET A 104 -7.03 -36.11 17.29
N HIS A 105 -6.71 -37.40 17.30
CA HIS A 105 -7.68 -38.47 17.13
C HIS A 105 -8.76 -38.46 18.23
N GLU A 106 -8.34 -38.33 19.48
CA GLU A 106 -9.30 -38.20 20.60
C GLU A 106 -10.24 -36.99 20.44
N LEU A 107 -9.71 -35.86 19.96
CA LEU A 107 -10.52 -34.68 19.68
C LEU A 107 -11.54 -34.94 18.59
N MET A 108 -11.11 -35.54 17.48
CA MET A 108 -12.00 -35.88 16.36
C MET A 108 -13.11 -36.83 16.80
N ASP A 109 -12.80 -37.84 17.60
CA ASP A 109 -13.80 -38.78 18.14
C ASP A 109 -14.79 -38.08 19.08
N LYS A 110 -14.34 -37.16 19.90
CA LYS A 110 -15.23 -36.35 20.77
C LYS A 110 -16.13 -35.44 19.96
N LEU A 111 -15.59 -34.78 18.93
CA LEU A 111 -16.35 -33.87 18.09
C LEU A 111 -17.37 -34.59 17.20
N SER A 112 -17.04 -35.78 16.69
CA SER A 112 -17.93 -36.60 15.85
C SER A 112 -19.24 -36.96 16.57
N LYS A 113 -19.18 -37.18 17.90
CA LYS A 113 -20.32 -37.60 18.72
C LYS A 113 -21.23 -36.46 19.16
N ARG A 114 -20.71 -35.22 19.28
CA ARG A 114 -21.45 -34.11 19.94
C ARG A 114 -21.42 -32.78 19.25
N ALA A 115 -20.50 -32.57 18.25
CA ALA A 115 -20.29 -31.27 17.68
C ALA A 115 -19.83 -31.37 16.21
N TYR A 116 -20.67 -31.98 15.37
CA TYR A 116 -20.33 -32.27 13.95
C TYR A 116 -19.86 -31.03 13.16
N LYS A 117 -20.47 -29.87 13.36
CA LYS A 117 -20.05 -28.62 12.72
C LYS A 117 -18.63 -28.17 13.11
N GLN A 118 -18.19 -28.47 14.34
CA GLN A 118 -16.81 -28.19 14.77
C GLN A 118 -15.83 -29.21 14.16
N LEU A 119 -16.26 -30.47 13.96
CA LEU A 119 -15.46 -31.45 13.25
C LEU A 119 -15.29 -31.06 11.77
N GLU A 120 -16.36 -30.64 11.08
CA GLU A 120 -16.28 -30.15 9.70
C GLU A 120 -15.30 -28.98 9.58
N LEU A 121 -15.32 -28.05 10.53
CA LEU A 121 -14.40 -26.91 10.56
C LEU A 121 -12.94 -27.37 10.76
N LEU A 122 -12.70 -28.31 11.68
CA LEU A 122 -11.37 -28.88 11.92
C LEU A 122 -10.85 -29.62 10.65
N MET A 123 -11.69 -30.42 10.02
CA MET A 123 -11.34 -31.11 8.78
C MET A 123 -11.05 -30.15 7.63
N ALA A 124 -11.86 -29.12 7.48
CA ALA A 124 -11.62 -28.07 6.47
C ALA A 124 -10.29 -27.35 6.73
N PHE A 125 -9.92 -27.08 7.98
CA PHE A 125 -8.65 -26.51 8.36
C PHE A 125 -7.47 -27.37 7.91
N LEU A 126 -7.51 -28.68 8.18
CA LEU A 126 -6.48 -29.62 7.76
C LEU A 126 -6.38 -29.74 6.23
N VAL A 127 -7.53 -29.78 5.53
CA VAL A 127 -7.58 -29.80 4.05
C VAL A 127 -6.96 -28.54 3.44
N LEU A 128 -7.09 -27.39 4.09
CA LEU A 128 -6.44 -26.14 3.67
C LEU A 128 -4.94 -26.10 4.01
N GLY A 129 -4.38 -27.19 4.52
CA GLY A 129 -2.97 -27.30 4.91
C GLY A 129 -2.65 -26.61 6.22
N GLY A 130 -3.65 -26.33 7.06
CA GLY A 130 -3.47 -25.73 8.37
C GLY A 130 -2.78 -26.68 9.34
N SER A 131 -1.90 -26.15 10.17
CA SER A 131 -1.18 -26.88 11.23
C SER A 131 -0.82 -25.91 12.37
N ALA A 132 -0.02 -26.37 13.33
CA ALA A 132 0.53 -25.48 14.34
C ALA A 132 1.59 -24.51 13.79
N ASP A 133 2.21 -24.84 12.64
CA ASP A 133 3.22 -24.02 11.98
C ASP A 133 2.71 -23.32 10.73
N ASN A 134 1.50 -23.67 10.25
CA ASN A 134 0.91 -23.10 9.06
C ASN A 134 -0.48 -22.53 9.33
N ASP A 135 -0.60 -21.23 9.15
CA ASP A 135 -1.82 -20.47 9.42
C ASP A 135 -2.80 -20.56 8.25
N VAL A 136 -4.07 -20.58 8.54
CA VAL A 136 -5.16 -20.50 7.57
C VAL A 136 -5.94 -19.21 7.75
N LEU A 137 -6.32 -18.56 6.64
CA LEU A 137 -7.18 -17.38 6.68
C LEU A 137 -8.58 -17.78 7.18
N VAL A 138 -9.08 -17.10 8.21
CA VAL A 138 -10.39 -17.40 8.81
C VAL A 138 -11.50 -17.34 7.78
N ALA A 139 -11.47 -16.37 6.86
CA ALA A 139 -12.49 -16.23 5.82
C ALA A 139 -12.53 -17.46 4.89
N ASP A 140 -11.38 -17.98 4.49
CA ASP A 140 -11.29 -19.16 3.62
C ASP A 140 -11.72 -20.43 4.36
N LEU A 141 -11.35 -20.54 5.63
CA LEU A 141 -11.76 -21.65 6.50
C LEU A 141 -13.27 -21.71 6.65
N LEU A 142 -13.90 -20.59 7.01
CA LEU A 142 -15.36 -20.53 7.20
C LEU A 142 -16.11 -20.81 5.90
N LYS A 143 -15.61 -20.30 4.78
CA LYS A 143 -16.17 -20.57 3.45
C LYS A 143 -16.02 -22.04 3.05
N LYS A 144 -14.85 -22.65 3.31
CA LYS A 144 -14.59 -24.07 2.97
C LYS A 144 -15.44 -25.03 3.80
N ALA A 145 -15.65 -24.73 5.09
CA ALA A 145 -16.42 -25.55 6.02
C ALA A 145 -17.93 -25.28 5.98
N ASP A 146 -18.39 -24.30 5.22
CA ASP A 146 -19.77 -23.78 5.29
C ASP A 146 -20.21 -23.57 6.75
N ALA A 147 -19.35 -22.93 7.55
CA ALA A 147 -19.51 -22.79 8.97
C ALA A 147 -19.59 -21.32 9.41
N THR A 148 -20.22 -21.10 10.56
CA THR A 148 -20.34 -19.78 11.17
C THR A 148 -19.14 -19.46 12.09
N SER A 149 -18.95 -18.18 12.40
CA SER A 149 -17.95 -17.74 13.38
C SER A 149 -18.13 -18.35 14.77
N ASN A 150 -19.36 -18.77 15.14
CA ASN A 150 -19.65 -19.39 16.43
C ASN A 150 -18.95 -20.76 16.56
N ALA A 151 -18.89 -21.55 15.49
CA ALA A 151 -18.18 -22.84 15.50
C ALA A 151 -16.66 -22.64 15.69
N LEU A 152 -16.11 -21.60 15.08
CA LEU A 152 -14.70 -21.23 15.26
C LEU A 152 -14.43 -20.76 16.69
N SER A 153 -15.27 -19.87 17.24
CA SER A 153 -15.14 -19.42 18.63
C SER A 153 -15.19 -20.59 19.62
N ALA A 154 -16.11 -21.52 19.42
CA ALA A 154 -16.21 -22.70 20.28
C ALA A 154 -14.94 -23.60 20.26
N LEU A 155 -14.25 -23.72 19.11
CA LEU A 155 -12.97 -24.43 19.03
C LEU A 155 -11.81 -23.59 19.62
N THR A 156 -11.87 -22.27 19.51
CA THR A 156 -10.91 -21.37 20.15
C THR A 156 -11.05 -21.41 21.67
N ASP A 157 -12.28 -21.37 22.19
CA ASP A 157 -12.56 -21.45 23.63
C ASP A 157 -12.15 -22.79 24.23
N LYS A 158 -12.17 -23.86 23.43
CA LYS A 158 -11.66 -25.19 23.81
C LYS A 158 -10.13 -25.31 23.72
N GLY A 159 -9.42 -24.25 23.29
CA GLY A 159 -7.98 -24.25 23.11
C GLY A 159 -7.50 -25.11 21.96
N VAL A 160 -8.38 -25.46 21.00
CA VAL A 160 -8.00 -26.22 19.78
C VAL A 160 -7.37 -25.30 18.78
N PHE A 161 -7.95 -24.11 18.57
CA PHE A 161 -7.47 -23.10 17.67
C PHE A 161 -7.01 -21.84 18.40
N GLU A 162 -6.00 -21.20 17.86
CA GLU A 162 -5.58 -19.85 18.23
C GLU A 162 -5.87 -18.91 17.06
N THR A 163 -6.59 -17.82 17.34
CA THR A 163 -6.90 -16.82 16.31
C THR A 163 -6.17 -15.51 16.61
N TYR A 164 -5.63 -14.88 15.57
CA TYR A 164 -4.93 -13.61 15.70
C TYR A 164 -5.07 -12.76 14.43
N GLN A 165 -4.75 -11.49 14.55
CA GLN A 165 -4.73 -10.57 13.41
C GLN A 165 -3.31 -10.46 12.87
N LYS A 166 -3.16 -10.64 11.56
CA LYS A 166 -1.90 -10.48 10.85
C LYS A 166 -2.02 -9.31 9.87
N ARG A 167 -1.04 -8.44 9.89
CA ARG A 167 -0.96 -7.39 8.87
C ARG A 167 -0.68 -8.04 7.52
N VAL A 168 -1.53 -7.76 6.54
CA VAL A 168 -1.41 -8.29 5.18
C VAL A 168 -1.22 -7.14 4.18
N SER A 169 -0.46 -7.41 3.14
CA SER A 169 -0.33 -6.47 2.04
C SER A 169 -1.59 -6.52 1.16
N ARG A 170 -2.00 -5.36 0.65
CA ARG A 170 -3.04 -5.26 -0.39
C ARG A 170 -2.53 -5.67 -1.77
N LEU A 171 -1.21 -5.75 -1.90
CA LEU A 171 -0.52 -5.97 -3.16
C LEU A 171 -0.49 -7.46 -3.48
N LYS A 172 -0.85 -7.80 -4.71
CA LYS A 172 -0.88 -9.18 -5.20
C LYS A 172 0.53 -9.74 -5.38
N GLU A 173 0.70 -11.01 -5.06
CA GLU A 173 1.95 -11.73 -5.29
C GLU A 173 1.99 -12.37 -6.68
N TYR A 174 3.17 -12.37 -7.29
CA TYR A 174 3.42 -12.95 -8.62
C TYR A 174 4.72 -13.72 -8.60
N LYS A 175 4.73 -14.93 -9.15
CA LYS A 175 5.95 -15.71 -9.34
C LYS A 175 6.56 -15.43 -10.70
N ALA A 176 7.87 -15.30 -10.79
CA ALA A 176 8.57 -15.27 -12.06
C ALA A 176 8.36 -16.60 -12.79
N LEU A 177 8.12 -16.53 -14.09
CA LEU A 177 7.81 -17.69 -14.94
C LEU A 177 8.91 -18.00 -15.96
N THR A 178 9.82 -17.07 -16.20
CA THR A 178 10.81 -17.15 -17.27
C THR A 178 12.14 -16.54 -16.79
N ASP A 179 13.23 -17.17 -17.13
CA ASP A 179 14.56 -16.68 -16.85
C ASP A 179 14.99 -15.62 -17.90
N VAL A 180 15.64 -14.55 -17.44
CA VAL A 180 16.19 -13.48 -18.31
C VAL A 180 17.29 -14.03 -19.22
N SER A 181 18.03 -15.07 -18.82
CA SER A 181 19.04 -15.75 -19.64
C SER A 181 18.49 -16.28 -20.97
N SER A 182 17.18 -16.53 -21.05
CA SER A 182 16.51 -16.96 -22.29
C SER A 182 16.44 -15.87 -23.36
N ILE A 183 16.72 -14.61 -23.04
CA ILE A 183 16.72 -13.49 -23.98
C ILE A 183 18.02 -13.46 -24.74
N VAL A 184 17.97 -13.75 -26.04
CA VAL A 184 19.09 -13.61 -26.98
C VAL A 184 18.91 -12.30 -27.74
N LEU A 185 19.85 -11.37 -27.57
CA LEU A 185 19.85 -10.11 -28.33
C LEU A 185 20.28 -10.36 -29.77
N THR A 186 19.66 -9.69 -30.72
CA THR A 186 20.13 -9.62 -32.10
C THR A 186 21.44 -8.79 -32.14
N GLU A 187 22.19 -8.91 -33.23
CA GLU A 187 23.45 -8.17 -33.43
C GLU A 187 23.26 -6.65 -33.17
N LYS A 188 22.22 -6.05 -33.76
CA LYS A 188 21.90 -4.62 -33.56
C LYS A 188 21.49 -4.27 -32.12
N GLN A 189 20.81 -5.16 -31.44
CA GLN A 189 20.46 -4.97 -30.04
C GLN A 189 21.70 -5.08 -29.16
N GLN A 190 22.62 -5.99 -29.49
CA GLN A 190 23.90 -6.12 -28.77
C GLN A 190 24.77 -4.87 -28.96
N GLU A 191 24.90 -4.35 -30.17
CA GLU A 191 25.62 -3.08 -30.44
C GLU A 191 25.04 -1.93 -29.60
N ALA A 192 23.68 -1.83 -29.55
CA ALA A 192 23.01 -0.80 -28.75
C ALA A 192 23.25 -0.99 -27.26
N TYR A 193 23.20 -2.23 -26.77
CA TYR A 193 23.45 -2.59 -25.39
C TYR A 193 24.90 -2.24 -24.97
N ASP A 194 25.88 -2.57 -25.79
CA ASP A 194 27.30 -2.23 -25.57
C ASP A 194 27.53 -0.72 -25.55
N ALA A 195 26.86 0.01 -26.45
CA ALA A 195 26.91 1.47 -26.48
C ALA A 195 26.29 2.12 -25.24
N ILE A 196 25.22 1.51 -24.67
CA ILE A 196 24.64 1.96 -23.39
C ILE A 196 25.68 1.83 -22.27
N HIS A 197 26.36 0.69 -22.18
CA HIS A 197 27.40 0.49 -21.16
C HIS A 197 28.55 1.46 -21.28
N GLN A 198 28.97 1.77 -22.53
CA GLN A 198 29.99 2.78 -22.75
C GLN A 198 29.53 4.15 -22.22
N GLY A 199 28.27 4.55 -22.49
CA GLY A 199 27.71 5.80 -21.97
C GLY A 199 27.64 5.84 -20.45
N PHE A 200 27.27 4.71 -19.80
CA PHE A 200 27.24 4.60 -18.35
C PHE A 200 28.65 4.73 -17.73
N ASN A 201 29.67 4.15 -18.34
CA ASN A 201 31.06 4.29 -17.90
C ASN A 201 31.56 5.75 -18.00
N GLU A 202 30.94 6.55 -18.85
CA GLU A 202 31.21 7.98 -18.98
C GLU A 202 30.33 8.85 -18.06
N GLU A 203 29.53 8.23 -17.20
CA GLU A 203 28.56 8.90 -16.30
C GLU A 203 27.57 9.80 -17.06
N LYS A 204 27.12 9.36 -18.23
CA LYS A 204 26.21 10.13 -19.09
C LYS A 204 24.86 9.44 -19.21
N PRO A 205 23.75 10.22 -19.27
CA PRO A 205 22.49 9.67 -19.70
C PRO A 205 22.57 9.24 -21.17
N VAL A 206 21.99 8.08 -21.48
CA VAL A 206 22.04 7.48 -22.82
C VAL A 206 20.63 7.49 -23.44
N LEU A 207 20.52 7.99 -24.67
CA LEU A 207 19.31 7.96 -25.46
C LEU A 207 19.31 6.73 -26.38
N LEU A 208 18.41 5.75 -26.09
CA LEU A 208 18.16 4.62 -26.97
C LEU A 208 17.05 4.98 -27.97
N HIS A 209 17.45 5.36 -29.21
CA HIS A 209 16.50 5.66 -30.26
C HIS A 209 16.14 4.42 -31.07
N GLY A 210 14.85 4.13 -31.19
CA GLY A 210 14.36 2.96 -31.94
C GLY A 210 12.86 3.02 -32.16
N VAL A 211 12.39 2.48 -33.29
CA VAL A 211 10.97 2.40 -33.62
C VAL A 211 10.22 1.47 -32.66
N THR A 212 8.90 1.59 -32.65
CA THR A 212 8.04 0.65 -31.91
C THR A 212 8.31 -0.78 -32.37
N ALA A 213 8.32 -1.73 -31.44
CA ALA A 213 8.62 -3.15 -31.69
C ALA A 213 10.07 -3.45 -32.18
N SER A 214 11.01 -2.51 -32.03
CA SER A 214 12.43 -2.77 -32.35
C SER A 214 13.15 -3.63 -31.29
N GLY A 215 12.45 -4.05 -30.23
CA GLY A 215 13.03 -4.86 -29.17
C GLY A 215 13.75 -4.07 -28.08
N LYS A 216 13.44 -2.79 -27.89
CA LYS A 216 13.97 -2.00 -26.77
C LYS A 216 13.75 -2.67 -25.41
N THR A 217 12.59 -3.28 -25.23
CA THR A 217 12.22 -3.93 -23.97
C THR A 217 13.15 -5.09 -23.60
N GLU A 218 13.65 -5.86 -24.56
CA GLU A 218 14.63 -6.93 -24.32
C GLU A 218 15.94 -6.36 -23.75
N ILE A 219 16.40 -5.24 -24.30
CA ILE A 219 17.56 -4.52 -23.79
C ILE A 219 17.30 -4.04 -22.37
N TYR A 220 16.14 -3.43 -22.13
CA TYR A 220 15.76 -2.96 -20.78
C TYR A 220 15.73 -4.10 -19.77
N ILE A 221 15.18 -5.27 -20.13
CA ILE A 221 15.12 -6.43 -19.22
C ILE A 221 16.53 -6.89 -18.83
N LYS A 222 17.49 -6.89 -19.76
CA LYS A 222 18.90 -7.23 -19.45
C LYS A 222 19.56 -6.21 -18.53
N LEU A 223 19.41 -4.91 -18.80
CA LEU A 223 19.93 -3.84 -17.94
C LEU A 223 19.30 -3.89 -16.53
N ILE A 224 18.01 -4.19 -16.46
CA ILE A 224 17.32 -4.38 -15.17
C ILE A 224 17.95 -5.55 -14.41
N GLN A 225 18.16 -6.68 -15.08
CA GLN A 225 18.77 -7.86 -14.43
C GLN A 225 20.15 -7.54 -13.86
N GLU A 226 20.98 -6.83 -14.58
CA GLU A 226 22.30 -6.42 -14.08
C GLU A 226 22.22 -5.56 -12.83
N ALA A 227 21.34 -4.54 -12.84
CA ALA A 227 21.12 -3.70 -11.67
C ALA A 227 20.64 -4.52 -10.45
N LEU A 228 19.79 -5.54 -10.69
CA LEU A 228 19.35 -6.45 -9.64
C LEU A 228 20.47 -7.36 -9.13
N ASP A 229 21.34 -7.84 -10.01
CA ASP A 229 22.49 -8.68 -9.65
C ASP A 229 23.51 -7.90 -8.81
N GLU A 230 23.61 -6.58 -9.04
CA GLU A 230 24.34 -5.66 -8.18
C GLU A 230 23.65 -5.35 -6.85
N GLY A 231 22.44 -5.86 -6.62
CA GLY A 231 21.62 -5.62 -5.44
C GLY A 231 21.01 -4.22 -5.39
N ARG A 232 20.85 -3.54 -6.53
CA ARG A 232 20.36 -2.15 -6.64
C ARG A 232 18.89 -2.09 -7.03
N GLN A 233 18.26 -0.95 -6.81
CA GLN A 233 16.88 -0.67 -7.21
C GLN A 233 16.80 -0.09 -8.61
N VAL A 234 15.66 -0.32 -9.27
CA VAL A 234 15.38 0.16 -10.62
C VAL A 234 14.09 0.98 -10.64
N LEU A 235 14.14 2.14 -11.29
CA LEU A 235 12.97 2.95 -11.60
C LEU A 235 12.69 2.90 -13.10
N TYR A 236 11.52 2.39 -13.49
CA TYR A 236 11.06 2.37 -14.87
C TYR A 236 9.89 3.34 -15.03
N LEU A 237 10.15 4.48 -15.63
CA LEU A 237 9.16 5.53 -15.88
C LEU A 237 8.49 5.33 -17.24
N LEU A 238 7.17 5.42 -17.23
CA LEU A 238 6.30 5.34 -18.40
C LEU A 238 5.25 6.47 -18.36
N PRO A 239 4.82 6.98 -19.53
CA PRO A 239 3.60 7.78 -19.62
C PRO A 239 2.40 7.03 -19.03
N GLU A 240 1.44 7.73 -18.43
CA GLU A 240 0.27 7.08 -17.83
C GLU A 240 -0.51 6.22 -18.83
N ILE A 241 -0.57 6.64 -20.10
CA ILE A 241 -1.22 5.89 -21.18
C ILE A 241 -0.46 4.64 -21.61
N ALA A 242 0.86 4.63 -21.47
CA ALA A 242 1.74 3.51 -21.81
C ALA A 242 1.89 2.51 -20.67
N LEU A 243 1.48 2.87 -19.45
CA LEU A 243 1.47 2.00 -18.28
C LEU A 243 0.32 0.98 -18.37
N THR A 244 0.42 0.08 -19.32
CA THR A 244 -0.59 -0.94 -19.61
C THR A 244 -0.32 -2.22 -18.84
N GLU A 245 -1.35 -3.05 -18.68
CA GLU A 245 -1.19 -4.39 -18.11
C GLU A 245 -0.18 -5.24 -18.88
N GLN A 246 -0.04 -4.98 -20.18
CA GLN A 246 0.88 -5.73 -21.04
C GLN A 246 2.34 -5.54 -20.62
N ILE A 247 2.81 -4.31 -20.43
CA ILE A 247 4.19 -4.05 -20.00
C ILE A 247 4.43 -4.54 -18.57
N ILE A 248 3.45 -4.34 -17.68
CA ILE A 248 3.51 -4.83 -16.31
C ILE A 248 3.64 -6.36 -16.29
N ASN A 249 2.79 -7.07 -17.02
CA ASN A 249 2.82 -8.53 -17.08
C ASN A 249 4.09 -9.04 -17.75
N ARG A 250 4.61 -8.32 -18.74
CA ARG A 250 5.88 -8.66 -19.40
C ARG A 250 7.04 -8.62 -18.41
N LEU A 251 7.17 -7.56 -17.60
CA LEU A 251 8.22 -7.48 -16.60
C LEU A 251 8.01 -8.46 -15.45
N LYS A 252 6.76 -8.64 -15.00
CA LYS A 252 6.44 -9.64 -13.96
C LYS A 252 6.72 -11.08 -14.39
N LYS A 253 6.64 -11.37 -15.68
CA LYS A 253 7.00 -12.68 -16.22
C LYS A 253 8.45 -13.05 -15.93
N TYR A 254 9.36 -12.09 -15.95
CA TYR A 254 10.80 -12.28 -15.68
C TYR A 254 11.16 -12.06 -14.21
N PHE A 255 10.57 -11.06 -13.58
CA PHE A 255 11.02 -10.59 -12.26
C PHE A 255 10.04 -10.89 -11.12
N GLY A 256 8.82 -11.37 -11.43
CA GLY A 256 7.83 -11.78 -10.43
C GLY A 256 7.51 -10.69 -9.42
N ASP A 257 7.62 -11.04 -8.15
CA ASP A 257 7.31 -10.21 -6.99
C ASP A 257 8.25 -9.02 -6.80
N ARG A 258 9.42 -9.01 -7.46
CA ARG A 258 10.33 -7.87 -7.40
C ARG A 258 9.78 -6.63 -8.09
N VAL A 259 8.70 -6.76 -8.88
CA VAL A 259 8.07 -5.67 -9.65
C VAL A 259 6.93 -5.05 -8.86
N GLY A 260 7.13 -3.82 -8.39
CA GLY A 260 6.10 -2.95 -7.87
C GLY A 260 5.58 -1.98 -8.93
N VAL A 261 4.30 -1.62 -8.86
CA VAL A 261 3.69 -0.66 -9.80
C VAL A 261 3.17 0.53 -9.01
N TYR A 262 3.66 1.73 -9.31
CA TYR A 262 3.25 2.97 -8.67
C TYR A 262 2.45 3.85 -9.63
N HIS A 263 1.13 3.86 -9.46
CA HIS A 263 0.20 4.46 -10.41
C HIS A 263 -0.89 5.29 -9.73
N SER A 264 -1.37 6.33 -10.40
CA SER A 264 -2.45 7.20 -9.92
C SER A 264 -3.79 6.47 -9.71
N ARG A 265 -4.04 5.35 -10.41
CA ARG A 265 -5.24 4.51 -10.27
C ARG A 265 -5.26 3.62 -9.03
N TYR A 266 -4.11 3.38 -8.39
CA TYR A 266 -4.09 2.68 -7.11
C TYR A 266 -4.70 3.53 -6.01
N ASP A 267 -5.34 2.86 -5.05
CA ASP A 267 -5.86 3.55 -3.89
C ASP A 267 -4.70 4.18 -3.06
N ASN A 268 -5.05 5.13 -2.23
CA ASN A 268 -4.05 5.85 -1.44
C ASN A 268 -3.28 4.94 -0.48
N ASN A 269 -3.89 3.86 0.03
CA ASN A 269 -3.24 2.92 0.95
C ASN A 269 -2.27 1.99 0.22
N GLU A 270 -2.62 1.54 -0.99
CA GLU A 270 -1.71 0.75 -1.86
C GLU A 270 -0.47 1.57 -2.20
N ARG A 271 -0.65 2.84 -2.56
CA ARG A 271 0.48 3.75 -2.84
C ARG A 271 1.38 3.95 -1.63
N VAL A 272 0.82 4.00 -0.41
CA VAL A 272 1.60 4.05 0.82
C VAL A 272 2.37 2.75 1.04
N GLU A 273 1.75 1.59 0.79
CA GLU A 273 2.44 0.31 0.94
C GLU A 273 3.64 0.21 -0.01
N ILE A 274 3.48 0.61 -1.28
CA ILE A 274 4.59 0.65 -2.25
C ILE A 274 5.69 1.62 -1.78
N TRP A 275 5.30 2.82 -1.34
CA TRP A 275 6.24 3.83 -0.84
C TRP A 275 7.06 3.29 0.34
N GLN A 276 6.41 2.60 1.31
CA GLN A 276 7.07 1.96 2.44
C GLN A 276 7.99 0.81 1.99
N GLN A 277 7.58 0.00 1.01
CA GLN A 277 8.40 -1.07 0.46
C GLN A 277 9.67 -0.52 -0.20
N VAL A 278 9.56 0.57 -0.97
CA VAL A 278 10.72 1.22 -1.60
C VAL A 278 11.68 1.79 -0.56
N MET A 279 11.14 2.47 0.46
CA MET A 279 11.93 3.07 1.55
C MET A 279 12.65 2.01 2.41
N ASN A 280 12.00 0.89 2.65
CA ASN A 280 12.54 -0.18 3.50
C ASN A 280 13.46 -1.14 2.73
N PHE A 281 13.69 -0.90 1.44
CA PHE A 281 14.65 -1.67 0.68
C PHE A 281 16.04 -1.51 1.29
N ARG A 282 16.69 -2.63 1.53
CA ARG A 282 18.09 -2.68 1.95
C ARG A 282 18.85 -3.51 0.93
N SER A 283 19.90 -2.92 0.39
CA SER A 283 20.82 -3.65 -0.45
C SER A 283 21.35 -4.88 0.29
N GLN A 284 21.46 -6.02 -0.38
CA GLN A 284 22.01 -7.28 0.19
C GLN A 284 23.43 -7.14 0.73
N ARG A 285 24.06 -5.97 0.56
CA ARG A 285 25.40 -5.65 1.08
C ARG A 285 25.45 -5.47 2.61
N VAL A 286 24.27 -5.43 3.30
CA VAL A 286 24.22 -5.29 4.76
C VAL A 286 23.56 -6.52 5.35
N GLU A 287 24.39 -7.43 5.86
CA GLU A 287 23.98 -8.63 6.62
C GLU A 287 23.31 -8.24 7.94
N THR A 288 22.02 -8.03 7.94
CA THR A 288 21.20 -8.20 9.15
C THR A 288 19.77 -8.50 8.73
N GLN A 289 19.42 -9.79 8.71
CA GLN A 289 18.04 -10.27 8.59
C GLN A 289 17.20 -9.71 9.76
N ARG A 290 16.32 -8.75 9.46
CA ARG A 290 15.19 -8.42 10.33
C ARG A 290 13.92 -8.44 9.49
N LEU A 291 12.86 -9.02 10.06
CA LEU A 291 11.53 -9.16 9.50
C LEU A 291 11.08 -7.87 8.80
N GLY A 292 10.89 -7.94 7.47
CA GLY A 292 10.35 -6.85 6.67
C GLY A 292 11.11 -6.55 5.38
N ASP A 293 11.82 -7.55 4.81
CA ASP A 293 12.54 -7.37 3.54
C ASP A 293 11.60 -6.86 2.46
N SER A 294 11.93 -5.68 1.92
CA SER A 294 11.23 -5.10 0.80
C SER A 294 11.29 -6.04 -0.40
N LYS A 295 10.13 -6.44 -0.90
CA LYS A 295 10.02 -7.29 -2.09
C LYS A 295 10.37 -6.52 -3.36
N TYR A 296 10.15 -5.20 -3.40
CA TYR A 296 10.23 -4.42 -4.63
C TYR A 296 11.62 -3.83 -4.86
N GLN A 297 12.28 -4.40 -5.84
CA GLN A 297 13.53 -3.87 -6.39
C GLN A 297 13.28 -3.04 -7.66
N ILE A 298 12.23 -3.35 -8.44
CA ILE A 298 11.85 -2.66 -9.66
C ILE A 298 10.55 -1.92 -9.40
N ILE A 299 10.52 -0.62 -9.64
CA ILE A 299 9.30 0.17 -9.61
C ILE A 299 8.98 0.66 -11.02
N ILE A 300 7.83 0.21 -11.52
CA ILE A 300 7.23 0.77 -12.73
C ILE A 300 6.28 1.88 -12.30
N GLY A 301 6.42 3.06 -12.86
CA GLY A 301 5.55 4.15 -12.48
C GLY A 301 5.43 5.27 -13.51
N SER A 302 4.44 6.12 -13.28
CA SER A 302 4.30 7.37 -14.03
C SER A 302 5.11 8.49 -13.37
N ARG A 303 4.98 9.68 -13.89
CA ARG A 303 5.64 10.92 -13.47
C ARG A 303 5.92 11.03 -11.97
N SER A 304 4.96 10.71 -11.12
CA SER A 304 5.10 10.87 -9.66
C SER A 304 6.03 9.84 -8.99
N ALA A 305 6.39 8.77 -9.69
CA ALA A 305 7.26 7.73 -9.16
C ALA A 305 8.72 8.21 -8.97
N VAL A 306 9.13 9.27 -9.64
CA VAL A 306 10.47 9.88 -9.48
C VAL A 306 10.73 10.37 -8.04
N PHE A 307 9.67 10.60 -7.25
CA PHE A 307 9.78 11.04 -5.86
C PHE A 307 9.72 9.91 -4.83
N LEU A 308 9.76 8.66 -5.25
CA LEU A 308 9.81 7.55 -4.32
C LEU A 308 11.15 7.53 -3.57
N PRO A 309 11.17 7.09 -2.30
CA PRO A 309 12.36 7.15 -1.46
C PRO A 309 13.30 5.97 -1.72
N PHE A 310 13.87 5.91 -2.91
CA PHE A 310 14.88 4.91 -3.22
C PHE A 310 16.11 5.09 -2.33
N SER A 311 16.64 3.99 -1.82
CA SER A 311 17.82 3.97 -0.96
C SER A 311 19.10 3.60 -1.73
N ASP A 312 18.96 2.83 -2.80
CA ASP A 312 20.10 2.38 -3.64
C ASP A 312 19.66 2.24 -5.11
N LEU A 313 19.34 3.38 -5.75
CA LEU A 313 18.88 3.42 -7.13
C LEU A 313 20.06 3.23 -8.08
N GLY A 314 20.05 2.15 -8.88
CA GLY A 314 21.10 1.79 -9.81
C GLY A 314 20.79 2.07 -11.27
N LEU A 315 19.52 2.07 -11.62
CA LEU A 315 19.10 2.25 -13.00
C LEU A 315 17.78 3.03 -13.06
N ILE A 316 17.73 4.02 -13.94
CA ILE A 316 16.50 4.71 -14.31
C ILE A 316 16.26 4.52 -15.80
N ILE A 317 15.10 4.00 -16.15
CA ILE A 317 14.64 3.90 -17.55
C ILE A 317 13.48 4.86 -17.71
N VAL A 318 13.55 5.73 -18.72
CA VAL A 318 12.46 6.63 -19.12
C VAL A 318 12.03 6.23 -20.51
N ASP A 319 11.00 5.40 -20.60
CA ASP A 319 10.47 4.94 -21.89
C ASP A 319 9.47 5.95 -22.46
N GLU A 320 9.41 6.10 -23.79
CA GLU A 320 8.64 7.14 -24.49
C GLU A 320 8.93 8.56 -23.93
N GLU A 321 10.22 8.88 -23.77
CA GLU A 321 10.73 10.07 -23.08
C GLU A 321 10.19 11.39 -23.63
N HIS A 322 9.78 11.39 -24.91
CA HIS A 322 9.22 12.55 -25.60
C HIS A 322 7.78 12.89 -25.18
N ASP A 323 7.10 12.02 -24.42
CA ASP A 323 5.71 12.23 -24.03
C ASP A 323 5.59 13.41 -23.05
N SER A 324 4.64 14.30 -23.34
CA SER A 324 4.38 15.51 -22.56
C SER A 324 3.85 15.23 -21.15
N SER A 325 3.32 14.02 -20.87
CA SER A 325 2.79 13.64 -19.56
C SER A 325 3.85 13.55 -18.46
N PHE A 326 5.13 13.46 -18.81
CA PHE A 326 6.22 13.57 -17.85
C PHE A 326 6.36 14.97 -17.23
N LYS A 327 5.75 15.98 -17.85
CA LYS A 327 5.77 17.35 -17.35
C LYS A 327 4.51 17.65 -16.53
N GLN A 328 4.68 18.03 -15.26
CA GLN A 328 3.59 18.53 -14.43
C GLN A 328 3.46 20.04 -14.60
N ILE A 329 2.29 20.47 -15.11
CA ILE A 329 1.98 21.88 -15.32
C ILE A 329 1.14 22.42 -14.17
N ASP A 330 0.17 21.63 -13.71
CA ASP A 330 -0.75 21.92 -12.60
C ASP A 330 -1.06 20.61 -11.85
N PRO A 331 -1.18 20.62 -10.52
CA PRO A 331 -0.85 21.72 -9.60
C PRO A 331 0.66 21.92 -9.40
N ALA A 332 1.04 23.02 -8.73
CA ALA A 332 2.42 23.18 -8.26
C ALA A 332 2.79 22.09 -7.23
N PRO A 333 4.09 21.66 -7.15
CA PRO A 333 5.23 22.16 -7.90
C PRO A 333 5.23 21.71 -9.36
N ARG A 334 5.68 22.56 -10.26
CA ARG A 334 5.88 22.23 -11.67
C ARG A 334 7.23 21.57 -11.85
N TYR A 335 7.27 20.39 -12.48
CA TYR A 335 8.49 19.62 -12.73
C TYR A 335 8.35 18.75 -13.97
N SER A 336 9.48 18.32 -14.50
CA SER A 336 9.57 17.26 -15.50
C SER A 336 10.23 16.02 -14.87
N ALA A 337 9.52 14.90 -14.87
CA ALA A 337 10.05 13.66 -14.29
C ALA A 337 11.24 13.12 -15.12
N ARG A 338 11.22 13.31 -16.45
CA ARG A 338 12.34 12.98 -17.32
C ARG A 338 13.60 13.75 -16.92
N ASP A 339 13.47 15.07 -16.75
CA ASP A 339 14.63 15.91 -16.44
C ASP A 339 15.16 15.63 -15.03
N LEU A 340 14.26 15.35 -14.06
CA LEU A 340 14.66 14.89 -12.71
C LEU A 340 15.33 13.52 -12.71
N ALA A 341 14.96 12.64 -13.64
CA ALA A 341 15.58 11.33 -13.77
C ALA A 341 17.00 11.39 -14.35
N ALA A 342 17.34 12.47 -15.06
CA ALA A 342 18.66 12.68 -15.66
C ALA A 342 19.64 13.40 -14.71
N LEU A 343 19.17 13.92 -13.57
CA LEU A 343 19.98 14.56 -12.51
C LEU A 343 20.54 13.52 -11.53
#